data_0954c085f22abf90fa0f321b32f7638f
#
_entry.id   0954c085f22abf90fa0f321b32f7638f
#
_cell.length_a   1.000
_cell.length_b   1.000
_cell.length_c   1.000
_cell.angle_alpha   90.00
_cell.angle_beta   90.00
_cell.angle_gamma   90.00
#
_symmetry.space_group_name_H-M   'P 1'
#
loop_
_entity.id
_entity.type
_entity.pdbx_description
1 polymer ?
#
loop_
_entity_poly.entity_id
_entity_poly.type
_entity_poly.pdbx_seq_one_letter_code
_entity_poly.pdbx_strand_id
1 'polypeptide(L)'
;MFSYNGWPASKDQAEIGVKSFRVEGTELKIRVCEKVAPLLIGFAVEFNKLIEPLEAGPLDDWGYAYRDVRGVPGKISNHSSGTAIDLNATRHALGKIGTFELAKVPMIRALAKKYGLFWGGDYRNRKDEMHFEISVSPAKAVELIKKLEGENINERTT
;
A
#
# COMPACT_ATOMS: atom_id res chain seq x y z
N MET A 1 -18.30 -3.22 -9.57
CA MET A 1 -18.16 -2.04 -8.73
C MET A 1 -16.68 -1.68 -8.68
N PHE A 2 -16.34 -0.41 -8.52
CA PHE A 2 -14.95 0.03 -8.55
C PHE A 2 -14.64 0.89 -7.33
N SER A 3 -13.46 0.72 -6.76
CA SER A 3 -12.90 1.66 -5.79
C SER A 3 -12.55 2.97 -6.49
N TYR A 4 -12.30 4.04 -5.72
CA TYR A 4 -12.17 5.34 -6.32
C TYR A 4 -10.88 5.53 -7.14
N ASN A 5 -9.89 4.66 -7.00
CA ASN A 5 -8.72 4.59 -7.89
C ASN A 5 -8.96 3.77 -9.19
N GLY A 6 -10.21 3.31 -9.42
CA GLY A 6 -10.61 2.65 -10.65
C GLY A 6 -10.38 1.13 -10.70
N TRP A 7 -9.98 0.50 -9.61
CA TRP A 7 -9.78 -0.94 -9.55
C TRP A 7 -11.07 -1.66 -9.13
N PRO A 8 -11.33 -2.89 -9.62
CA PRO A 8 -12.51 -3.67 -9.22
C PRO A 8 -12.56 -3.90 -7.72
N ALA A 9 -13.70 -3.58 -7.11
CA ALA A 9 -13.98 -3.74 -5.69
C ALA A 9 -15.15 -4.70 -5.47
N SER A 10 -15.06 -5.57 -4.48
CA SER A 10 -16.10 -6.53 -4.14
C SER A 10 -16.05 -6.90 -2.66
N LYS A 11 -17.22 -7.25 -2.11
CA LYS A 11 -17.32 -7.91 -0.80
C LYS A 11 -16.77 -9.33 -0.83
N ASP A 12 -16.78 -9.96 -1.99
CA ASP A 12 -16.20 -11.28 -2.21
C ASP A 12 -14.73 -11.13 -2.61
N GLN A 13 -13.84 -11.48 -1.68
CA GLN A 13 -12.39 -11.40 -1.87
C GLN A 13 -11.91 -12.25 -3.04
N ALA A 14 -12.50 -13.43 -3.22
CA ALA A 14 -12.12 -14.35 -4.31
C ALA A 14 -12.41 -13.78 -5.69
N GLU A 15 -13.52 -13.03 -5.82
CA GLU A 15 -13.92 -12.39 -7.08
C GLU A 15 -12.88 -11.41 -7.62
N ILE A 16 -12.17 -10.73 -6.72
CA ILE A 16 -11.14 -9.74 -7.08
C ILE A 16 -9.70 -10.22 -6.80
N GLY A 17 -9.53 -11.51 -6.52
CA GLY A 17 -8.21 -12.11 -6.32
C GLY A 17 -7.46 -11.62 -5.09
N VAL A 18 -8.16 -11.27 -4.02
CA VAL A 18 -7.53 -10.91 -2.74
C VAL A 18 -6.99 -12.17 -2.07
N LYS A 19 -5.71 -12.13 -1.72
CA LYS A 19 -5.00 -13.21 -1.03
C LYS A 19 -4.11 -12.63 0.07
N SER A 20 -3.69 -13.48 1.00
CA SER A 20 -2.78 -13.11 2.08
C SER A 20 -1.33 -13.29 1.64
N PHE A 21 -0.52 -12.27 1.83
CA PHE A 21 0.91 -12.28 1.49
C PHE A 21 1.76 -11.92 2.69
N ARG A 22 2.81 -12.69 2.93
CA ARG A 22 3.78 -12.38 3.96
C ARG A 22 4.68 -11.22 3.52
N VAL A 23 4.95 -10.31 4.45
CA VAL A 23 5.97 -9.27 4.26
C VAL A 23 7.32 -9.87 4.68
N GLU A 24 8.20 -10.11 3.72
CA GLU A 24 9.51 -10.72 3.95
C GLU A 24 10.32 -9.92 4.99
N GLY A 25 10.97 -10.66 5.90
CA GLY A 25 11.69 -10.05 7.02
C GLY A 25 10.83 -9.82 8.26
N THR A 26 9.52 -10.16 8.19
CA THR A 26 8.56 -10.06 9.29
C THR A 26 7.70 -11.32 9.36
N GLU A 27 6.90 -11.45 10.42
CA GLU A 27 5.83 -12.46 10.51
C GLU A 27 4.47 -11.92 10.04
N LEU A 28 4.45 -10.66 9.60
CA LEU A 28 3.24 -9.96 9.17
C LEU A 28 2.72 -10.50 7.83
N LYS A 29 1.40 -10.71 7.75
CA LYS A 29 0.69 -11.02 6.52
C LYS A 29 -0.35 -9.95 6.24
N ILE A 30 -0.41 -9.48 4.98
CA ILE A 30 -1.37 -8.47 4.54
C ILE A 30 -2.18 -9.03 3.38
N ARG A 31 -3.49 -8.82 3.41
CA ARG A 31 -4.40 -9.23 2.33
C ARG A 31 -4.53 -8.12 1.30
N VAL A 32 -4.14 -8.43 0.07
CA VAL A 32 -4.21 -7.50 -1.08
C VAL A 32 -4.58 -8.25 -2.35
N CYS A 33 -5.02 -7.52 -3.37
CA CYS A 33 -5.25 -8.09 -4.70
C CYS A 33 -3.94 -8.65 -5.27
N GLU A 34 -3.96 -9.92 -5.71
CA GLU A 34 -2.77 -10.61 -6.23
C GLU A 34 -2.12 -9.89 -7.41
N LYS A 35 -2.92 -9.20 -8.23
CA LYS A 35 -2.41 -8.45 -9.40
C LYS A 35 -1.47 -7.31 -9.03
N VAL A 36 -1.56 -6.78 -7.82
CA VAL A 36 -0.74 -5.66 -7.34
C VAL A 36 0.07 -6.03 -6.09
N ALA A 37 0.01 -7.28 -5.66
CA ALA A 37 0.78 -7.74 -4.51
C ALA A 37 2.29 -7.46 -4.64
N PRO A 38 2.96 -7.66 -5.79
CA PRO A 38 4.37 -7.31 -5.92
C PRO A 38 4.67 -5.83 -5.64
N LEU A 39 3.74 -4.94 -5.94
CA LEU A 39 3.89 -3.51 -5.68
C LEU A 39 3.65 -3.17 -4.21
N LEU A 40 2.51 -3.56 -3.66
CA LEU A 40 2.14 -3.24 -2.26
C LEU A 40 3.02 -3.97 -1.24
N ILE A 41 3.24 -5.26 -1.44
CA ILE A 41 4.07 -6.06 -0.53
C ILE A 41 5.55 -5.73 -0.70
N GLY A 42 6.01 -5.52 -1.93
CA GLY A 42 7.38 -5.05 -2.19
C GLY A 42 7.67 -3.72 -1.51
N PHE A 43 6.73 -2.77 -1.58
CA PHE A 43 6.80 -1.52 -0.84
C PHE A 43 6.89 -1.76 0.67
N ALA A 44 6.02 -2.61 1.23
CA ALA A 44 6.02 -2.91 2.67
C ALA A 44 7.35 -3.52 3.14
N VAL A 45 7.96 -4.38 2.34
CA VAL A 45 9.28 -4.98 2.64
C VAL A 45 10.35 -3.89 2.75
N GLU A 46 10.43 -2.99 1.78
CA GLU A 46 11.41 -1.89 1.81
C GLU A 46 11.08 -0.84 2.88
N PHE A 47 9.79 -0.56 3.11
CA PHE A 47 9.36 0.32 4.21
C PHE A 47 9.87 -0.19 5.56
N ASN A 48 9.71 -1.49 5.81
CA ASN A 48 10.20 -2.13 7.04
C ASN A 48 11.71 -1.97 7.24
N LYS A 49 12.48 -2.01 6.15
CA LYS A 49 13.95 -1.89 6.21
C LYS A 49 14.45 -0.45 6.30
N LEU A 50 13.81 0.46 5.56
CA LEU A 50 14.36 1.79 5.29
C LEU A 50 13.64 2.91 6.05
N ILE A 51 12.37 2.74 6.38
CA ILE A 51 11.55 3.78 7.00
C ILE A 51 11.40 3.50 8.49
N GLU A 52 10.66 2.45 8.83
CA GLU A 52 10.47 2.03 10.22
C GLU A 52 9.98 0.58 10.31
N PRO A 53 10.28 -0.13 11.42
CA PRO A 53 9.85 -1.52 11.61
C PRO A 53 8.33 -1.64 11.68
N LEU A 54 7.77 -2.67 11.02
CA LEU A 54 6.33 -2.94 11.01
C LEU A 54 5.85 -3.73 12.23
N GLU A 55 6.76 -4.41 12.94
CA GLU A 55 6.42 -5.25 14.10
C GLU A 55 6.90 -4.65 15.43
N ALA A 56 7.25 -3.37 15.46
CA ALA A 56 7.77 -2.72 16.67
C ALA A 56 6.67 -2.25 17.66
N GLY A 57 5.44 -2.66 17.47
CA GLY A 57 4.31 -2.28 18.30
C GLY A 57 3.10 -3.18 18.09
N PRO A 58 1.87 -2.68 18.30
CA PRO A 58 0.66 -3.46 18.07
C PRO A 58 0.51 -3.87 16.60
N LEU A 59 -0.30 -4.91 16.34
CA LEU A 59 -0.67 -5.32 14.99
C LEU A 59 -1.64 -4.31 14.41
N ASP A 60 -1.13 -3.37 13.66
CA ASP A 60 -1.84 -2.21 13.11
C ASP A 60 -1.54 -1.97 11.63
N ASP A 61 -1.25 -3.05 10.90
CA ASP A 61 -1.00 -3.04 9.47
C ASP A 61 -2.12 -3.77 8.74
N TRP A 62 -2.78 -3.08 7.78
CA TRP A 62 -3.99 -3.59 7.14
C TRP A 62 -3.94 -3.46 5.62
N GLY A 63 -4.67 -4.36 4.96
CA GLY A 63 -4.90 -4.33 3.53
C GLY A 63 -6.39 -4.27 3.20
N TYR A 64 -6.91 -5.32 2.59
CA TYR A 64 -8.30 -5.40 2.16
C TYR A 64 -9.30 -5.17 3.31
N ALA A 65 -10.25 -4.28 3.05
CA ALA A 65 -11.44 -4.06 3.87
C ALA A 65 -12.53 -3.43 2.99
N TYR A 66 -13.68 -4.07 2.91
CA TYR A 66 -14.79 -3.54 2.11
C TYR A 66 -15.55 -2.47 2.90
N ARG A 67 -15.41 -1.23 2.49
CA ARG A 67 -16.07 -0.07 3.11
C ARG A 67 -15.98 1.16 2.23
N ASP A 68 -16.80 2.16 2.53
CA ASP A 68 -16.63 3.50 1.97
C ASP A 68 -15.40 4.20 2.58
N VAL A 69 -14.93 5.22 1.91
CA VAL A 69 -13.96 6.16 2.47
C VAL A 69 -14.56 6.78 3.73
N ARG A 70 -13.81 6.77 4.84
CA ARG A 70 -14.29 7.30 6.12
C ARG A 70 -14.70 8.76 5.99
N GLY A 71 -15.97 9.04 6.34
CA GLY A 71 -16.56 10.38 6.24
C GLY A 71 -17.04 10.77 4.84
N VAL A 72 -16.98 9.88 3.86
CA VAL A 72 -17.44 10.15 2.49
C VAL A 72 -18.36 9.02 2.01
N PRO A 73 -19.64 9.01 2.44
CA PRO A 73 -20.59 7.99 2.01
C PRO A 73 -20.72 7.90 0.49
N GLY A 74 -20.79 6.67 -0.03
CA GLY A 74 -20.90 6.41 -1.47
C GLY A 74 -19.57 6.41 -2.23
N LYS A 75 -18.47 6.81 -1.61
CA LYS A 75 -17.12 6.71 -2.20
C LYS A 75 -16.42 5.46 -1.70
N ILE A 76 -16.33 4.44 -2.56
CA ILE A 76 -15.74 3.15 -2.20
C ILE A 76 -14.23 3.28 -1.99
N SER A 77 -13.76 2.88 -0.81
CA SER A 77 -12.36 2.91 -0.42
C SER A 77 -11.51 2.02 -1.33
N ASN A 78 -10.25 2.40 -1.57
CA ASN A 78 -9.27 1.59 -2.30
C ASN A 78 -8.87 0.30 -1.54
N HIS A 79 -9.13 0.23 -0.23
CA HIS A 79 -9.03 -1.02 0.51
C HIS A 79 -10.05 -2.07 0.02
N SER A 80 -11.21 -1.63 -0.47
CA SER A 80 -12.27 -2.51 -0.97
C SER A 80 -11.91 -3.26 -2.26
N SER A 81 -10.90 -2.81 -2.97
CA SER A 81 -10.34 -3.48 -4.14
C SER A 81 -9.04 -4.25 -3.84
N GLY A 82 -8.57 -4.23 -2.59
CA GLY A 82 -7.28 -4.82 -2.23
C GLY A 82 -6.09 -4.06 -2.82
N THR A 83 -6.25 -2.78 -3.15
CA THR A 83 -5.21 -1.95 -3.79
C THR A 83 -4.66 -0.85 -2.89
N ALA A 84 -4.89 -0.96 -1.58
CA ALA A 84 -4.34 -0.06 -0.57
C ALA A 84 -3.90 -0.83 0.66
N ILE A 85 -2.89 -0.29 1.34
CA ILE A 85 -2.41 -0.78 2.63
C ILE A 85 -2.25 0.38 3.60
N ASP A 86 -2.45 0.10 4.89
CA ASP A 86 -2.12 0.99 5.99
C ASP A 86 -1.00 0.36 6.81
N LEU A 87 0.06 1.11 7.08
CA LEU A 87 1.23 0.64 7.82
C LEU A 87 1.41 1.44 9.10
N ASN A 88 1.66 0.75 10.22
CA ASN A 88 1.86 1.33 11.55
C ASN A 88 0.76 2.37 11.89
N ALA A 89 -0.49 1.99 11.70
CA ALA A 89 -1.64 2.89 11.82
C ALA A 89 -1.76 3.61 13.17
N THR A 90 -1.34 2.97 14.26
CA THR A 90 -1.39 3.59 15.60
C THR A 90 -0.38 4.72 15.76
N ARG A 91 0.71 4.72 14.99
CA ARG A 91 1.72 5.79 14.99
C ARG A 91 1.37 6.93 14.04
N HIS A 92 0.58 6.65 13.01
CA HIS A 92 0.27 7.57 11.92
C HIS A 92 -1.23 7.72 11.72
N ALA A 93 -1.95 8.01 12.82
CA ALA A 93 -3.41 8.03 12.85
C ALA A 93 -4.01 9.00 11.83
N LEU A 94 -5.15 8.62 11.25
CA LEU A 94 -5.90 9.42 10.28
C LEU A 94 -6.10 10.87 10.79
N GLY A 95 -5.76 11.84 9.96
CA GLY A 95 -5.86 13.27 10.25
C GLY A 95 -4.67 13.84 11.00
N LYS A 96 -3.75 13.03 11.50
CA LYS A 96 -2.51 13.52 12.12
C LYS A 96 -1.49 13.90 11.05
N ILE A 97 -0.74 14.94 11.30
CA ILE A 97 0.24 15.53 10.38
C ILE A 97 1.62 15.53 11.04
N GLY A 98 2.65 15.21 10.26
CA GLY A 98 4.04 15.25 10.73
C GLY A 98 4.38 14.13 11.69
N THR A 99 3.78 12.95 11.51
CA THR A 99 4.02 11.78 12.36
C THR A 99 5.32 11.04 12.03
N PHE A 100 5.86 11.24 10.81
CA PHE A 100 7.18 10.75 10.43
C PHE A 100 8.25 11.81 10.66
N GLU A 101 9.48 11.37 10.95
CA GLU A 101 10.63 12.29 10.97
C GLU A 101 10.79 12.96 9.60
N LEU A 102 11.12 14.27 9.60
CA LEU A 102 11.25 15.05 8.36
C LEU A 102 12.21 14.41 7.36
N ALA A 103 13.31 13.84 7.82
CA ALA A 103 14.27 13.17 6.95
C ALA A 103 13.71 11.92 6.24
N LYS A 104 12.69 11.29 6.80
CA LYS A 104 12.03 10.11 6.21
C LYS A 104 11.04 10.46 5.11
N VAL A 105 10.46 11.65 5.13
CA VAL A 105 9.40 12.05 4.19
C VAL A 105 9.84 11.95 2.71
N PRO A 106 10.99 12.50 2.29
CA PRO A 106 11.46 12.32 0.92
C PRO A 106 11.69 10.84 0.55
N MET A 107 12.16 10.03 1.49
CA MET A 107 12.37 8.59 1.29
C MET A 107 11.04 7.86 1.07
N ILE A 108 10.00 8.19 1.84
CA ILE A 108 8.65 7.64 1.69
C ILE A 108 8.11 7.96 0.29
N ARG A 109 8.21 9.21 -0.15
CA ARG A 109 7.74 9.64 -1.47
C ARG A 109 8.48 8.94 -2.61
N ALA A 110 9.81 8.82 -2.51
CA ALA A 110 10.62 8.13 -3.51
C ALA A 110 10.27 6.64 -3.58
N LEU A 111 10.09 6.00 -2.42
CA LEU A 111 9.73 4.60 -2.34
C LEU A 111 8.32 4.34 -2.89
N ALA A 112 7.35 5.17 -2.54
CA ALA A 112 6.00 5.10 -3.08
C ALA A 112 6.01 5.23 -4.61
N LYS A 113 6.74 6.18 -5.16
CA LYS A 113 6.88 6.37 -6.61
C LYS A 113 7.48 5.15 -7.29
N LYS A 114 8.51 4.55 -6.71
CA LYS A 114 9.17 3.33 -7.22
C LYS A 114 8.15 2.21 -7.43
N TYR A 115 7.20 2.06 -6.52
CA TYR A 115 6.20 0.99 -6.54
C TYR A 115 4.84 1.39 -7.15
N GLY A 116 4.74 2.57 -7.75
CA GLY A 116 3.49 3.04 -8.36
C GLY A 116 2.39 3.34 -7.37
N LEU A 117 2.75 3.80 -6.17
CA LEU A 117 1.83 4.13 -5.09
C LEU A 117 1.71 5.63 -4.89
N PHE A 118 0.55 6.06 -4.40
CA PHE A 118 0.32 7.38 -3.83
C PHE A 118 0.28 7.28 -2.30
N TRP A 119 0.99 8.19 -1.63
CA TRP A 119 1.01 8.27 -0.18
C TRP A 119 -0.07 9.20 0.34
N GLY A 120 -0.89 8.74 1.31
CA GLY A 120 -1.95 9.54 1.90
C GLY A 120 -1.46 10.75 2.71
N GLY A 121 -0.19 10.81 3.07
CA GLY A 121 0.45 12.00 3.62
C GLY A 121 0.51 13.18 2.65
N ASP A 122 0.32 12.93 1.36
CA ASP A 122 0.26 13.96 0.31
C ASP A 122 -1.17 14.35 -0.09
N TYR A 123 -2.21 13.82 0.59
CA TYR A 123 -3.58 14.27 0.37
C TYR A 123 -3.74 15.76 0.67
N ARG A 124 -4.54 16.47 -0.12
CA ARG A 124 -4.77 17.91 0.05
C ARG A 124 -5.58 18.24 1.30
N ASN A 125 -6.61 17.42 1.58
CA ASN A 125 -7.53 17.65 2.68
C ASN A 125 -7.07 16.92 3.94
N ARG A 126 -7.82 15.89 4.34
CA ARG A 126 -7.45 15.12 5.52
C ARG A 126 -6.27 14.20 5.23
N LYS A 127 -5.13 14.46 5.85
CA LYS A 127 -3.93 13.65 5.73
C LYS A 127 -4.15 12.25 6.30
N ASP A 128 -3.54 11.26 5.66
CA ASP A 128 -3.58 9.87 6.08
C ASP A 128 -2.19 9.24 5.89
N GLU A 129 -1.31 9.53 6.85
CA GLU A 129 0.12 9.20 6.72
C GLU A 129 0.42 7.71 6.79
N MET A 130 -0.49 6.88 7.33
CA MET A 130 -0.38 5.43 7.31
C MET A 130 -0.68 4.81 5.94
N HIS A 131 -1.41 5.52 5.08
CA HIS A 131 -2.08 5.00 3.89
C HIS A 131 -1.24 5.09 2.62
N PHE A 132 -1.16 3.97 1.88
CA PHE A 132 -0.50 3.86 0.57
C PHE A 132 -1.43 3.12 -0.38
N GLU A 133 -1.65 3.67 -1.57
CA GLU A 133 -2.60 3.12 -2.54
C GLU A 133 -2.01 3.06 -3.95
N ILE A 134 -2.46 2.07 -4.74
CA ILE A 134 -2.09 1.97 -6.15
C ILE A 134 -2.60 3.21 -6.88
N SER A 135 -1.69 3.91 -7.57
CA SER A 135 -1.98 5.11 -8.36
C SER A 135 -1.84 4.89 -9.87
N VAL A 136 -1.49 3.69 -10.28
CA VAL A 136 -1.32 3.32 -11.69
C VAL A 136 -2.49 2.48 -12.19
N SER A 137 -2.73 2.50 -13.50
CA SER A 137 -3.74 1.64 -14.12
C SER A 137 -3.33 0.16 -14.09
N PRO A 138 -4.27 -0.79 -14.31
CA PRO A 138 -3.92 -2.20 -14.41
C PRO A 138 -2.83 -2.51 -15.44
N ALA A 139 -2.87 -1.87 -16.61
CA ALA A 139 -1.84 -2.05 -17.64
C ALA A 139 -0.46 -1.55 -17.19
N LYS A 140 -0.43 -0.38 -16.56
CA LYS A 140 0.81 0.19 -16.00
C LYS A 140 1.36 -0.64 -14.84
N ALA A 141 0.50 -1.22 -14.02
CA ALA A 141 0.91 -2.12 -12.94
C ALA A 141 1.67 -3.35 -13.49
N VAL A 142 1.16 -3.96 -14.57
CA VAL A 142 1.85 -5.09 -15.23
C VAL A 142 3.24 -4.69 -15.71
N GLU A 143 3.36 -3.55 -16.39
CA GLU A 143 4.65 -3.03 -16.88
C GLU A 143 5.63 -2.79 -15.73
N LEU A 144 5.16 -2.13 -14.68
CA LEU A 144 5.98 -1.78 -13.52
C LEU A 144 6.48 -3.02 -12.77
N ILE A 145 5.61 -4.02 -12.59
CA ILE A 145 5.98 -5.29 -11.96
C ILE A 145 7.08 -5.98 -12.77
N LYS A 146 6.95 -6.06 -14.09
CA LYS A 146 7.98 -6.65 -14.96
C LYS A 146 9.31 -5.91 -14.85
N LYS A 147 9.28 -4.59 -14.82
CA LYS A 147 10.47 -3.75 -14.65
C LYS A 147 11.18 -4.04 -13.32
N LEU A 148 10.43 -4.06 -12.21
CA LEU A 148 10.99 -4.32 -10.88
C LEU A 148 11.54 -5.75 -10.76
N GLU A 149 10.89 -6.75 -11.35
CA GLU A 149 11.38 -8.13 -11.40
C GLU A 149 12.67 -8.24 -12.22
N GLY A 150 12.78 -7.54 -13.34
CA GLY A 150 13.99 -7.47 -14.17
C GLY A 150 15.16 -6.82 -13.43
N GLU A 151 14.93 -5.75 -12.69
CA GLU A 151 15.94 -5.10 -11.87
C GLU A 151 16.47 -6.04 -10.77
N ASN A 152 15.58 -6.76 -10.08
CA ASN A 152 15.95 -7.73 -9.04
C ASN A 152 16.81 -8.87 -9.60
N ILE A 153 16.53 -9.37 -10.80
CA ILE A 153 17.35 -10.38 -11.47
C ILE A 153 18.74 -9.84 -11.77
N ASN A 154 18.85 -8.62 -12.28
CA ASN A 154 20.13 -7.98 -12.58
C ASN A 154 20.98 -7.78 -11.31
N GLU A 155 20.39 -7.35 -10.20
CA GLU A 155 21.08 -7.21 -8.92
C GLU A 155 21.61 -8.54 -8.38
N ARG A 156 20.90 -9.66 -8.63
CA ARG A 156 21.32 -11.00 -8.19
C ARG A 156 22.44 -11.57 -9.04
N THR A 157 22.60 -11.11 -10.28
CA THR A 157 23.61 -11.61 -11.22
C THR A 157 24.90 -10.79 -11.22
N THR A 158 24.90 -9.63 -10.59
CA THR A 158 26.08 -8.79 -10.38
C THR A 158 26.67 -8.99 -8.99
#